data_35c50e69528941bdb833deea6ef01c06
#
_entry.id   35c50e69528941bdb833deea6ef01c06
#
_cell.length_a   1.000
_cell.length_b   1.000
_cell.length_c   1.000
_cell.angle_alpha   90.00
_cell.angle_beta   90.00
_cell.angle_gamma   90.00
#
_symmetry.space_group_name_H-M   'P 1'
#
loop_
_entity.id
_entity.type
_entity.pdbx_description
1 polymer ?
#
loop_
_entity_poly.entity_id
_entity_poly.type
_entity_poly.pdbx_seq_one_letter_code
_entity_poly.pdbx_strand_id
1 'polypeptide(L)'
;MNRLECSTLRCIAIVSIMLHNFCHWLPGAAPENEFSFSLEQYYYFWNSLLGKDFIIQIFSFFGHLGVPVFVFLTGYGLAQKYDKMEQLEWKSFLYNHWRKLFIPLVVGTFVYLFVMYVIEGHLVCSVSRIIAQLTMFLNFISPMHLLPMPYWYLGMTMQLYIIYLLFVHRHPLTPLLLLTIASLVFMACFVGFPQVVVVSKFNCVGWLAPLCIGIAYSRYQAKVHVERGCWLMGLSCLSLILVLLCGFNYYAWLLTPLFVVILAVGIVKYIPVLLQQRMDYIGRNSLYFLIVHPITRELIMPIVPIIRGHIGMILYLFTTFFVVYVFLLVKNKFW
;
A
#
# COMPACT_ATOMS: atom_id res chain seq x y z
N MET A 1 16.80 3.71 10.03
CA MET A 1 16.92 3.48 8.55
C MET A 1 17.49 4.72 7.89
N ASN A 2 18.28 4.55 6.83
CA ASN A 2 18.75 5.64 5.98
C ASN A 2 17.76 5.91 4.82
N ARG A 3 18.03 6.98 4.03
CA ARG A 3 17.17 7.38 2.91
C ARG A 3 17.08 6.31 1.80
N LEU A 4 18.19 5.63 1.54
CA LEU A 4 18.27 4.61 0.50
C LEU A 4 17.45 3.36 0.88
N GLU A 5 17.54 2.92 2.14
CA GLU A 5 16.73 1.82 2.69
C GLU A 5 15.23 2.14 2.59
N CYS A 6 14.83 3.36 2.95
CA CYS A 6 13.42 3.79 2.81
C CYS A 6 12.94 3.76 1.36
N SER A 7 13.78 4.20 0.42
CA SER A 7 13.47 4.18 -1.01
C SER A 7 13.38 2.75 -1.55
N THR A 8 14.28 1.88 -1.10
CA THR A 8 14.28 0.45 -1.45
C THR A 8 12.99 -0.23 -0.99
N LEU A 9 12.56 0.02 0.26
CA LEU A 9 11.29 -0.50 0.76
C LEU A 9 10.09 0.01 -0.04
N ARG A 10 10.07 1.29 -0.44
CA ARG A 10 9.02 1.80 -1.33
C ARG A 10 9.02 1.12 -2.68
N CYS A 11 10.21 0.82 -3.24
CA CYS A 11 10.31 0.09 -4.50
C CYS A 11 9.72 -1.33 -4.38
N ILE A 12 10.14 -2.08 -3.36
CA ILE A 12 9.61 -3.44 -3.12
C ILE A 12 8.08 -3.39 -2.94
N ALA A 13 7.61 -2.48 -2.10
CA ALA A 13 6.19 -2.35 -1.79
C ALA A 13 5.35 -1.99 -3.02
N ILE A 14 5.79 -1.01 -3.85
CA ILE A 14 5.02 -0.61 -5.03
C ILE A 14 5.02 -1.70 -6.11
N VAL A 15 6.14 -2.37 -6.34
CA VAL A 15 6.20 -3.47 -7.31
C VAL A 15 5.32 -4.63 -6.85
N SER A 16 5.33 -4.95 -5.54
CA SER A 16 4.45 -5.98 -4.96
C SER A 16 2.96 -5.63 -5.16
N ILE A 17 2.56 -4.39 -4.88
CA ILE A 17 1.18 -3.91 -5.07
C ILE A 17 0.78 -3.93 -6.56
N MET A 18 1.66 -3.50 -7.46
CA MET A 18 1.41 -3.54 -8.89
C MET A 18 1.16 -4.96 -9.37
N LEU A 19 2.03 -5.89 -8.99
CA LEU A 19 1.90 -7.31 -9.34
C LEU A 19 0.63 -7.92 -8.72
N HIS A 20 0.29 -7.58 -7.48
CA HIS A 20 -0.97 -7.97 -6.86
C HIS A 20 -2.17 -7.53 -7.70
N ASN A 21 -2.24 -6.24 -8.01
CA ASN A 21 -3.35 -5.64 -8.76
C ASN A 21 -3.47 -6.16 -10.21
N PHE A 22 -2.44 -6.78 -10.74
CA PHE A 22 -2.50 -7.46 -12.04
C PHE A 22 -2.86 -8.94 -11.86
N CYS A 23 -2.11 -9.67 -11.04
CA CYS A 23 -2.25 -11.12 -10.88
C CYS A 23 -3.61 -11.52 -10.32
N HIS A 24 -4.16 -10.72 -9.40
CA HIS A 24 -5.47 -10.95 -8.79
C HIS A 24 -6.64 -11.03 -9.80
N TRP A 25 -6.50 -10.39 -10.96
CA TRP A 25 -7.50 -10.42 -12.02
C TRP A 25 -7.31 -11.54 -13.04
N LEU A 26 -6.25 -12.33 -12.92
CA LEU A 26 -6.00 -13.44 -13.83
C LEU A 26 -6.91 -14.62 -13.54
N PRO A 27 -7.44 -15.32 -14.58
CA PRO A 27 -8.23 -16.53 -14.38
C PRO A 27 -7.46 -17.59 -13.57
N GLY A 28 -8.09 -18.16 -12.56
CA GLY A 28 -7.49 -19.19 -11.70
C GLY A 28 -6.46 -18.67 -10.69
N ALA A 29 -6.31 -17.35 -10.56
CA ALA A 29 -5.49 -16.74 -9.51
C ALA A 29 -6.17 -16.88 -8.14
N ALA A 30 -5.38 -17.06 -7.08
CA ALA A 30 -5.89 -17.15 -5.73
C ALA A 30 -6.56 -15.82 -5.32
N PRO A 31 -7.82 -15.85 -4.86
CA PRO A 31 -8.47 -14.67 -4.31
C PRO A 31 -7.71 -14.17 -3.07
N GLU A 32 -7.58 -12.86 -2.96
CA GLU A 32 -6.86 -12.22 -1.86
C GLU A 32 -7.75 -12.07 -0.61
N ASN A 33 -7.13 -11.84 0.55
CA ASN A 33 -7.82 -11.50 1.80
C ASN A 33 -7.32 -10.18 2.39
N GLU A 34 -7.10 -9.17 1.57
CA GLU A 34 -6.65 -7.84 1.99
C GLU A 34 -7.69 -7.13 2.86
N PHE A 35 -8.93 -7.10 2.40
CA PHE A 35 -10.01 -6.35 3.01
C PHE A 35 -10.94 -7.22 3.86
N SER A 36 -11.00 -8.52 3.58
CA SER A 36 -11.85 -9.49 4.29
C SER A 36 -11.09 -10.78 4.53
N PHE A 37 -11.27 -11.38 5.70
CA PHE A 37 -10.68 -12.67 6.02
C PHE A 37 -11.51 -13.81 5.45
N SER A 38 -10.84 -14.76 4.77
CA SER A 38 -11.43 -16.04 4.34
C SER A 38 -10.42 -17.16 4.47
N LEU A 39 -10.74 -18.12 5.32
CA LEU A 39 -9.93 -19.34 5.50
C LEU A 39 -9.97 -20.21 4.23
N GLU A 40 -11.09 -20.24 3.52
CA GLU A 40 -11.25 -20.96 2.27
C GLU A 40 -10.31 -20.42 1.19
N GLN A 41 -10.25 -19.10 1.02
CA GLN A 41 -9.31 -18.45 0.09
C GLN A 41 -7.85 -18.74 0.45
N TYR A 42 -7.55 -18.84 1.75
CA TYR A 42 -6.21 -19.19 2.21
C TYR A 42 -5.84 -20.64 1.88
N TYR A 43 -6.76 -21.60 2.06
CA TYR A 43 -6.53 -22.98 1.62
C TYR A 43 -6.44 -23.10 0.10
N TYR A 44 -7.25 -22.34 -0.64
CA TYR A 44 -7.16 -22.30 -2.10
C TYR A 44 -5.76 -21.83 -2.54
N PHE A 45 -5.22 -20.76 -1.91
CA PHE A 45 -3.87 -20.29 -2.18
C PHE A 45 -2.83 -21.42 -1.97
N TRP A 46 -2.85 -22.12 -0.84
CA TRP A 46 -1.88 -23.19 -0.57
C TRP A 46 -1.96 -24.31 -1.59
N ASN A 47 -3.16 -24.73 -1.96
CA ASN A 47 -3.38 -25.78 -2.97
C ASN A 47 -2.91 -25.33 -4.36
N SER A 48 -3.06 -24.04 -4.70
CA SER A 48 -2.66 -23.49 -6.00
C SER A 48 -1.15 -23.35 -6.18
N LEU A 49 -0.37 -23.30 -5.07
CA LEU A 49 1.11 -23.17 -5.13
C LEU A 49 1.79 -24.39 -5.78
N LEU A 50 1.17 -25.54 -5.79
CA LEU A 50 1.70 -26.75 -6.43
C LEU A 50 1.56 -26.71 -7.96
N GLY A 51 0.89 -25.71 -8.51
CA GLY A 51 0.67 -25.51 -9.93
C GLY A 51 1.83 -24.80 -10.65
N LYS A 52 1.69 -24.68 -11.98
CA LYS A 52 2.70 -24.03 -12.85
C LYS A 52 2.80 -22.51 -12.65
N ASP A 53 1.77 -21.89 -12.08
CA ASP A 53 1.63 -20.42 -11.97
C ASP A 53 1.94 -19.89 -10.56
N PHE A 54 2.82 -20.57 -9.81
CA PHE A 54 3.08 -20.27 -8.39
C PHE A 54 3.47 -18.78 -8.17
N ILE A 55 4.19 -18.15 -9.10
CA ILE A 55 4.55 -16.71 -9.02
C ILE A 55 3.30 -15.83 -9.05
N ILE A 56 2.36 -16.14 -9.95
CA ILE A 56 1.07 -15.44 -10.05
C ILE A 56 0.29 -15.62 -8.75
N GLN A 57 0.26 -16.85 -8.21
CA GLN A 57 -0.45 -17.13 -6.95
C GLN A 57 0.14 -16.35 -5.77
N ILE A 58 1.48 -16.29 -5.64
CA ILE A 58 2.14 -15.54 -4.58
C ILE A 58 1.79 -14.05 -4.67
N PHE A 59 1.91 -13.44 -5.84
CA PHE A 59 1.61 -12.01 -5.97
C PHE A 59 0.12 -11.71 -5.89
N SER A 60 -0.73 -12.60 -6.40
CA SER A 60 -2.17 -12.46 -6.27
C SER A 60 -2.61 -12.46 -4.81
N PHE A 61 -2.04 -13.33 -3.98
CA PHE A 61 -2.46 -13.46 -2.58
C PHE A 61 -1.72 -12.50 -1.64
N PHE A 62 -0.39 -12.40 -1.72
CA PHE A 62 0.43 -11.63 -0.77
C PHE A 62 0.91 -10.27 -1.27
N GLY A 63 0.73 -9.94 -2.56
CA GLY A 63 1.29 -8.72 -3.10
C GLY A 63 0.74 -7.43 -2.46
N HIS A 64 -0.49 -7.45 -1.93
CA HIS A 64 -1.09 -6.34 -1.17
C HIS A 64 -0.32 -6.01 0.12
N LEU A 65 0.51 -6.91 0.65
CA LEU A 65 1.34 -6.68 1.83
C LEU A 65 2.40 -5.56 1.65
N GLY A 66 2.53 -5.00 0.45
CA GLY A 66 3.21 -3.72 0.25
C GLY A 66 2.55 -2.53 0.95
N VAL A 67 1.23 -2.56 1.18
CA VAL A 67 0.48 -1.46 1.80
C VAL A 67 0.95 -1.15 3.24
N PRO A 68 1.02 -2.12 4.18
CA PRO A 68 1.54 -1.84 5.52
C PRO A 68 2.96 -1.29 5.53
N VAL A 69 3.80 -1.65 4.56
CA VAL A 69 5.16 -1.09 4.42
C VAL A 69 5.09 0.40 4.05
N PHE A 70 4.20 0.81 3.15
CA PHE A 70 3.99 2.22 2.82
C PHE A 70 3.45 3.02 4.00
N VAL A 71 2.51 2.47 4.76
CA VAL A 71 1.95 3.13 5.95
C VAL A 71 3.01 3.29 7.04
N PHE A 72 3.82 2.26 7.28
CA PHE A 72 4.99 2.33 8.16
C PHE A 72 5.93 3.46 7.73
N LEU A 73 6.31 3.52 6.45
CA LEU A 73 7.18 4.56 5.91
C LEU A 73 6.57 5.95 5.98
N THR A 74 5.24 6.05 5.92
CA THR A 74 4.51 7.31 6.14
C THR A 74 4.69 7.78 7.59
N GLY A 75 4.44 6.93 8.57
CA GLY A 75 4.65 7.22 9.99
C GLY A 75 6.10 7.57 10.31
N TYR A 76 7.04 6.76 9.81
CA TYR A 76 8.47 6.99 9.95
C TYR A 76 8.89 8.36 9.39
N GLY A 77 8.48 8.67 8.16
CA GLY A 77 8.84 9.91 7.48
C GLY A 77 8.22 11.16 8.13
N LEU A 78 6.97 11.08 8.60
CA LEU A 78 6.32 12.16 9.33
C LEU A 78 7.05 12.48 10.63
N ALA A 79 7.36 11.46 11.44
CA ALA A 79 8.08 11.65 12.69
C ALA A 79 9.51 12.18 12.45
N GLN A 80 10.24 11.63 11.46
CA GLN A 80 11.59 12.13 11.11
C GLN A 80 11.59 13.60 10.71
N LYS A 81 10.55 14.06 10.02
CA LYS A 81 10.49 15.43 9.50
C LYS A 81 9.94 16.42 10.50
N TYR A 82 8.89 16.04 11.24
CA TYR A 82 8.07 17.01 11.97
C TYR A 82 8.19 16.91 13.50
N ASP A 83 8.62 15.79 14.09
CA ASP A 83 8.71 15.66 15.57
C ASP A 83 9.72 16.63 16.18
N LYS A 84 10.72 17.09 15.41
CA LYS A 84 11.74 18.05 15.86
C LYS A 84 11.32 19.52 15.70
N MET A 85 10.19 19.78 15.03
CA MET A 85 9.69 21.13 14.82
C MET A 85 8.91 21.61 16.06
N GLU A 86 9.33 22.70 16.67
CA GLU A 86 8.64 23.27 17.82
C GLU A 86 7.26 23.82 17.44
N GLN A 87 7.14 24.41 16.26
CA GLN A 87 5.88 24.91 15.73
C GLN A 87 5.60 24.27 14.37
N LEU A 88 4.43 23.64 14.25
CA LEU A 88 3.91 23.11 13.00
C LEU A 88 2.64 23.87 12.67
N GLU A 89 2.70 24.69 11.63
CA GLU A 89 1.51 25.37 11.13
C GLU A 89 0.58 24.33 10.47
N TRP A 90 -0.51 23.97 11.15
CA TRP A 90 -1.39 22.90 10.75
C TRP A 90 -2.04 23.11 9.37
N LYS A 91 -2.37 24.37 9.01
CA LYS A 91 -2.96 24.72 7.71
C LYS A 91 -1.98 24.42 6.58
N SER A 92 -0.74 24.91 6.71
CA SER A 92 0.33 24.67 5.74
C SER A 92 0.68 23.19 5.65
N PHE A 93 0.73 22.49 6.79
CA PHE A 93 0.95 21.04 6.84
C PHE A 93 -0.13 20.28 6.04
N LEU A 94 -1.40 20.51 6.34
CA LEU A 94 -2.50 19.83 5.68
C LEU A 94 -2.59 20.19 4.19
N TYR A 95 -2.45 21.46 3.84
CA TYR A 95 -2.50 21.92 2.46
C TYR A 95 -1.39 21.30 1.59
N ASN A 96 -0.15 21.30 2.08
CA ASN A 96 0.98 20.74 1.35
C ASN A 96 0.85 19.22 1.13
N HIS A 97 0.36 18.49 2.15
CA HIS A 97 0.12 17.05 2.03
C HIS A 97 -1.08 16.74 1.14
N TRP A 98 -2.17 17.49 1.28
CA TRP A 98 -3.34 17.37 0.44
C TRP A 98 -2.99 17.64 -1.03
N ARG A 99 -2.35 18.75 -1.34
CA ARG A 99 -1.95 19.11 -2.72
C ARG A 99 -1.09 18.02 -3.37
N LYS A 100 -0.17 17.46 -2.60
CA LYS A 100 0.72 16.38 -3.07
C LYS A 100 -0.04 15.10 -3.48
N LEU A 101 -1.14 14.80 -2.82
CA LEU A 101 -1.98 13.63 -3.13
C LEU A 101 -3.09 13.97 -4.12
N PHE A 102 -3.68 15.16 -4.01
CA PHE A 102 -4.84 15.59 -4.77
C PHE A 102 -4.53 15.77 -6.27
N ILE A 103 -3.41 16.43 -6.59
CA ILE A 103 -3.05 16.65 -8.01
C ILE A 103 -2.88 15.31 -8.76
N PRO A 104 -2.10 14.33 -8.27
CA PRO A 104 -2.03 13.02 -8.89
C PRO A 104 -3.38 12.28 -8.94
N LEU A 105 -4.21 12.40 -7.89
CA LEU A 105 -5.56 11.83 -7.88
C LEU A 105 -6.42 12.39 -9.02
N VAL A 106 -6.46 13.71 -9.18
CA VAL A 106 -7.22 14.36 -10.26
C VAL A 106 -6.74 13.88 -11.62
N VAL A 107 -5.44 14.01 -11.89
CA VAL A 107 -4.85 13.61 -13.17
C VAL A 107 -5.10 12.12 -13.44
N GLY A 108 -4.82 11.26 -12.46
CA GLY A 108 -5.03 9.82 -12.59
C GLY A 108 -6.49 9.44 -12.83
N THR A 109 -7.43 10.07 -12.11
CA THR A 109 -8.86 9.82 -12.29
C THR A 109 -9.32 10.19 -13.70
N PHE A 110 -8.95 11.36 -14.21
CA PHE A 110 -9.37 11.77 -15.55
C PHE A 110 -8.71 10.94 -16.65
N VAL A 111 -7.43 10.59 -16.52
CA VAL A 111 -6.76 9.69 -17.48
C VAL A 111 -7.39 8.30 -17.45
N TYR A 112 -7.70 7.76 -16.27
CA TYR A 112 -8.40 6.48 -16.14
C TYR A 112 -9.76 6.50 -16.81
N LEU A 113 -10.57 7.52 -16.55
CA LEU A 113 -11.90 7.67 -17.17
C LEU A 113 -11.82 7.82 -18.68
N PHE A 114 -10.82 8.53 -19.19
CA PHE A 114 -10.58 8.65 -20.63
C PHE A 114 -10.24 7.29 -21.25
N VAL A 115 -9.33 6.53 -20.63
CA VAL A 115 -8.98 5.18 -21.10
C VAL A 115 -10.18 4.26 -21.08
N MET A 116 -10.97 4.28 -19.99
CA MET A 116 -12.19 3.47 -19.88
C MET A 116 -13.25 3.89 -20.92
N TYR A 117 -13.37 5.18 -21.19
CA TYR A 117 -14.26 5.68 -22.27
C TYR A 117 -13.85 5.15 -23.66
N VAL A 118 -12.55 5.10 -23.92
CA VAL A 118 -12.03 4.55 -25.20
C VAL A 118 -12.28 3.04 -25.28
N ILE A 119 -12.17 2.29 -24.18
CA ILE A 119 -12.37 0.83 -24.16
C ILE A 119 -13.85 0.47 -24.24
N GLU A 120 -14.71 1.13 -23.44
CA GLU A 120 -16.11 0.78 -23.25
C GLU A 120 -17.06 1.52 -24.21
N GLY A 121 -16.61 2.61 -24.82
CA GLY A 121 -17.44 3.46 -25.70
C GLY A 121 -18.44 4.37 -24.93
N HIS A 122 -18.44 4.35 -23.60
CA HIS A 122 -19.31 5.18 -22.77
C HIS A 122 -18.64 5.56 -21.42
N LEU A 123 -19.20 6.55 -20.73
CA LEU A 123 -18.72 6.93 -19.39
C LEU A 123 -19.10 5.85 -18.36
N VAL A 124 -18.09 5.30 -17.68
CA VAL A 124 -18.26 4.21 -16.70
C VAL A 124 -18.78 4.68 -15.34
N CYS A 125 -18.98 5.98 -15.15
CA CYS A 125 -19.48 6.52 -13.89
C CYS A 125 -20.21 7.86 -14.03
N SER A 126 -21.00 8.23 -13.00
CA SER A 126 -21.67 9.51 -12.91
C SER A 126 -20.73 10.64 -12.46
N VAL A 127 -21.07 11.88 -12.80
CA VAL A 127 -20.35 13.08 -12.35
C VAL A 127 -20.31 13.19 -10.82
N SER A 128 -21.43 12.83 -10.15
CA SER A 128 -21.50 12.84 -8.69
C SER A 128 -20.47 11.89 -8.06
N ARG A 129 -20.22 10.74 -8.67
CA ARG A 129 -19.19 9.78 -8.21
C ARG A 129 -17.77 10.35 -8.39
N ILE A 130 -17.50 11.04 -9.50
CA ILE A 130 -16.22 11.71 -9.70
C ILE A 130 -15.98 12.78 -8.62
N ILE A 131 -16.99 13.64 -8.38
CA ILE A 131 -16.92 14.68 -7.34
C ILE A 131 -16.67 14.03 -5.97
N ALA A 132 -17.42 12.99 -5.61
CA ALA A 132 -17.26 12.27 -4.34
C ALA A 132 -15.85 11.69 -4.19
N GLN A 133 -15.25 11.12 -5.24
CA GLN A 133 -13.88 10.62 -5.21
C GLN A 133 -12.85 11.75 -4.97
N LEU A 134 -13.04 12.90 -5.61
CA LEU A 134 -12.16 14.05 -5.46
C LEU A 134 -12.20 14.67 -4.05
N THR A 135 -13.23 14.38 -3.23
CA THR A 135 -13.22 14.76 -1.82
C THR A 135 -12.16 14.01 -1.00
N MET A 136 -11.61 12.88 -1.50
CA MET A 136 -10.71 11.96 -0.80
C MET A 136 -11.34 11.25 0.42
N PHE A 137 -12.68 11.31 0.56
CA PHE A 137 -13.42 10.65 1.65
C PHE A 137 -14.36 9.55 1.17
N LEU A 138 -14.40 9.27 -0.14
CA LEU A 138 -15.26 8.23 -0.71
C LEU A 138 -14.97 6.84 -0.13
N ASN A 139 -13.73 6.58 0.27
CA ASN A 139 -13.31 5.34 0.94
C ASN A 139 -14.00 5.09 2.31
N PHE A 140 -14.55 6.12 2.97
CA PHE A 140 -15.40 5.95 4.15
C PHE A 140 -16.87 5.65 3.81
N ILE A 141 -17.36 6.29 2.76
CA ILE A 141 -18.80 6.28 2.45
C ILE A 141 -19.14 5.06 1.59
N SER A 142 -18.34 4.81 0.55
CA SER A 142 -18.59 3.76 -0.43
C SER A 142 -17.32 3.32 -1.14
N PRO A 143 -16.45 2.55 -0.45
CA PRO A 143 -15.13 2.19 -0.97
C PRO A 143 -15.19 1.42 -2.29
N MET A 144 -16.23 0.60 -2.50
CA MET A 144 -16.42 -0.17 -3.74
C MET A 144 -16.72 0.70 -4.96
N HIS A 145 -16.99 2.00 -4.76
CA HIS A 145 -17.25 2.95 -5.85
C HIS A 145 -16.02 3.79 -6.25
N LEU A 146 -14.85 3.52 -5.71
CA LEU A 146 -13.61 4.17 -6.14
C LEU A 146 -13.22 3.78 -7.57
N LEU A 147 -12.71 4.73 -8.33
CA LEU A 147 -12.31 4.55 -9.73
C LEU A 147 -10.95 5.21 -10.01
N PRO A 148 -9.93 4.41 -10.28
CA PRO A 148 -9.84 2.98 -10.01
C PRO A 148 -9.76 2.68 -8.52
N MET A 149 -10.10 1.44 -8.12
CA MET A 149 -10.14 1.03 -6.72
C MET A 149 -8.84 1.34 -5.95
N PRO A 150 -7.61 1.09 -6.45
CA PRO A 150 -6.37 1.36 -5.72
C PRO A 150 -6.19 2.80 -5.21
N TYR A 151 -7.00 3.76 -5.69
CA TYR A 151 -6.93 5.14 -5.21
C TYR A 151 -7.51 5.36 -3.81
N TRP A 152 -8.13 4.32 -3.20
CA TRP A 152 -8.50 4.35 -1.78
C TRP A 152 -7.32 4.72 -0.88
N TYR A 153 -6.11 4.30 -1.26
CA TYR A 153 -4.89 4.55 -0.52
C TYR A 153 -4.59 6.06 -0.36
N LEU A 154 -4.95 6.90 -1.33
CA LEU A 154 -4.72 8.34 -1.25
C LEU A 154 -5.62 9.00 -0.19
N GLY A 155 -6.91 8.63 -0.16
CA GLY A 155 -7.85 9.08 0.87
C GLY A 155 -7.41 8.62 2.28
N MET A 156 -7.08 7.34 2.42
CA MET A 156 -6.57 6.76 3.67
C MET A 156 -5.29 7.48 4.13
N THR A 157 -4.36 7.77 3.22
CA THR A 157 -3.12 8.49 3.56
C THR A 157 -3.40 9.91 4.08
N MET A 158 -4.38 10.63 3.49
CA MET A 158 -4.78 11.94 4.00
C MET A 158 -5.35 11.86 5.42
N GLN A 159 -6.14 10.84 5.71
CA GLN A 159 -6.67 10.58 7.05
C GLN A 159 -5.53 10.31 8.06
N LEU A 160 -4.51 9.55 7.67
CA LEU A 160 -3.34 9.30 8.51
C LEU A 160 -2.53 10.58 8.80
N TYR A 161 -2.47 11.53 7.87
CA TYR A 161 -1.87 12.84 8.12
C TYR A 161 -2.66 13.63 9.17
N ILE A 162 -3.99 13.58 9.13
CA ILE A 162 -4.85 14.20 10.15
C ILE A 162 -4.63 13.53 11.51
N ILE A 163 -4.58 12.20 11.57
CA ILE A 163 -4.28 11.44 12.80
C ILE A 163 -2.92 11.84 13.37
N TYR A 164 -1.89 11.94 12.52
CA TYR A 164 -0.57 12.39 12.96
C TYR A 164 -0.62 13.80 13.59
N LEU A 165 -1.31 14.73 12.96
CA LEU A 165 -1.43 16.11 13.45
C LEU A 165 -2.15 16.19 14.80
N LEU A 166 -3.24 15.43 14.97
CA LEU A 166 -4.09 15.51 16.16
C LEU A 166 -3.55 14.71 17.35
N PHE A 167 -2.93 13.57 17.11
CA PHE A 167 -2.61 12.60 18.18
C PHE A 167 -1.12 12.32 18.37
N VAL A 168 -0.26 12.78 17.44
CA VAL A 168 1.16 12.38 17.42
C VAL A 168 2.10 13.58 17.55
N HIS A 169 1.88 14.62 16.74
CA HIS A 169 2.76 15.79 16.77
C HIS A 169 2.74 16.44 18.16
N ARG A 170 3.94 16.51 18.80
CA ARG A 170 4.13 17.03 20.17
C ARG A 170 3.45 16.22 21.29
N HIS A 171 2.86 15.08 20.99
CA HIS A 171 2.31 14.17 21.97
C HIS A 171 3.22 12.97 22.23
N PRO A 172 3.18 12.36 23.41
CA PRO A 172 3.79 11.05 23.63
C PRO A 172 3.17 10.00 22.69
N LEU A 173 3.77 8.82 22.59
CA LEU A 173 3.24 7.76 21.74
C LEU A 173 1.93 7.13 22.28
N THR A 174 1.62 7.37 23.56
CA THR A 174 0.48 6.76 24.26
C THR A 174 -0.88 6.99 23.57
N PRO A 175 -1.29 8.22 23.16
CA PRO A 175 -2.58 8.42 22.48
C PRO A 175 -2.70 7.60 21.20
N LEU A 176 -1.64 7.55 20.39
CA LEU A 176 -1.64 6.75 19.17
C LEU A 176 -1.69 5.25 19.46
N LEU A 177 -0.98 4.79 20.49
CA LEU A 177 -1.01 3.39 20.90
C LEU A 177 -2.41 2.97 21.37
N LEU A 178 -3.07 3.81 22.18
CA LEU A 178 -4.45 3.56 22.63
C LEU A 178 -5.42 3.53 21.43
N LEU A 179 -5.30 4.47 20.50
CA LEU A 179 -6.11 4.49 19.30
C LEU A 179 -5.88 3.25 18.41
N THR A 180 -4.63 2.80 18.32
CA THR A 180 -4.26 1.57 17.60
C THR A 180 -4.89 0.33 18.25
N ILE A 181 -4.78 0.21 19.58
CA ILE A 181 -5.40 -0.90 20.32
C ILE A 181 -6.93 -0.86 20.13
N ALA A 182 -7.55 0.32 20.28
CA ALA A 182 -8.98 0.49 20.08
C ALA A 182 -9.43 0.07 18.68
N SER A 183 -8.65 0.39 17.64
CA SER A 183 -8.97 -0.01 16.27
C SER A 183 -8.87 -1.52 16.05
N LEU A 184 -7.86 -2.17 16.62
CA LEU A 184 -7.72 -3.64 16.55
C LEU A 184 -8.84 -4.34 17.31
N VAL A 185 -9.17 -3.87 18.52
CA VAL A 185 -10.29 -4.39 19.32
C VAL A 185 -11.60 -4.18 18.58
N PHE A 186 -11.83 -3.00 18.01
CA PHE A 186 -13.01 -2.72 17.19
C PHE A 186 -13.14 -3.75 16.06
N MET A 187 -12.12 -3.91 15.22
CA MET A 187 -12.17 -4.90 14.14
C MET A 187 -12.35 -6.33 14.66
N ALA A 188 -11.73 -6.68 15.79
CA ALA A 188 -11.88 -8.00 16.39
C ALA A 188 -13.32 -8.26 16.89
N CYS A 189 -13.99 -7.25 17.45
CA CYS A 189 -15.39 -7.36 17.89
C CYS A 189 -16.37 -7.49 16.71
N PHE A 190 -16.03 -6.95 15.53
CA PHE A 190 -16.88 -6.99 14.33
C PHE A 190 -16.61 -8.17 13.40
N VAL A 191 -16.03 -9.28 13.92
CA VAL A 191 -15.78 -10.51 13.12
C VAL A 191 -17.02 -11.03 12.41
N GLY A 192 -18.20 -10.94 13.03
CA GLY A 192 -19.50 -11.33 12.44
C GLY A 192 -20.10 -10.32 11.44
N PHE A 193 -19.43 -9.18 11.22
CA PHE A 193 -19.89 -8.12 10.32
C PHE A 193 -18.82 -7.76 9.30
N PRO A 194 -18.59 -8.61 8.27
CA PRO A 194 -17.45 -8.45 7.35
C PRO A 194 -17.45 -7.10 6.63
N GLN A 195 -18.61 -6.52 6.34
CA GLN A 195 -18.70 -5.20 5.69
C GLN A 195 -18.09 -4.07 6.54
N VAL A 196 -18.24 -4.12 7.88
CA VAL A 196 -17.64 -3.14 8.79
C VAL A 196 -16.12 -3.27 8.76
N VAL A 197 -15.61 -4.50 8.74
CA VAL A 197 -14.17 -4.77 8.65
C VAL A 197 -13.62 -4.31 7.29
N VAL A 198 -14.31 -4.61 6.20
CA VAL A 198 -13.95 -4.16 4.84
C VAL A 198 -13.83 -2.63 4.81
N VAL A 199 -14.85 -1.89 5.24
CA VAL A 199 -14.80 -0.41 5.28
C VAL A 199 -13.63 0.08 6.15
N SER A 200 -13.39 -0.55 7.31
CA SER A 200 -12.26 -0.20 8.19
C SER A 200 -10.90 -0.39 7.51
N LYS A 201 -10.75 -1.41 6.67
CA LYS A 201 -9.53 -1.67 5.89
C LYS A 201 -9.35 -0.70 4.73
N PHE A 202 -10.41 -0.09 4.21
CA PHE A 202 -10.31 0.97 3.20
C PHE A 202 -9.94 2.35 3.78
N ASN A 203 -9.96 2.53 5.09
CA ASN A 203 -9.68 3.80 5.77
C ASN A 203 -8.61 3.67 6.85
N CYS A 204 -8.28 4.77 7.52
CA CYS A 204 -7.18 4.82 8.50
C CYS A 204 -7.31 3.81 9.67
N VAL A 205 -8.54 3.38 10.01
CA VAL A 205 -8.76 2.44 11.13
C VAL A 205 -7.99 1.14 10.94
N GLY A 206 -8.01 0.56 9.74
CA GLY A 206 -7.30 -0.70 9.46
C GLY A 206 -5.76 -0.58 9.46
N TRP A 207 -5.21 0.63 9.50
CA TRP A 207 -3.78 0.88 9.23
C TRP A 207 -3.05 1.65 10.34
N LEU A 208 -3.67 1.87 11.49
CA LEU A 208 -3.03 2.57 12.63
C LEU A 208 -1.83 1.81 13.17
N ALA A 209 -1.85 0.48 13.17
CA ALA A 209 -0.77 -0.33 13.70
C ALA A 209 0.57 -0.12 12.96
N PRO A 210 0.67 -0.27 11.62
CA PRO A 210 1.90 0.03 10.90
C PRO A 210 2.31 1.50 10.99
N LEU A 211 1.38 2.46 11.05
CA LEU A 211 1.68 3.87 11.31
C LEU A 211 2.36 4.05 12.67
N CYS A 212 1.77 3.46 13.73
CA CYS A 212 2.30 3.52 15.09
C CYS A 212 3.72 2.97 15.17
N ILE A 213 3.99 1.81 14.55
CA ILE A 213 5.34 1.23 14.50
C ILE A 213 6.29 2.17 13.77
N GLY A 214 5.88 2.78 12.65
CA GLY A 214 6.72 3.71 11.89
C GLY A 214 7.16 4.91 12.72
N ILE A 215 6.24 5.51 13.47
CA ILE A 215 6.50 6.63 14.37
C ILE A 215 7.38 6.19 15.54
N ALA A 216 7.04 5.06 16.19
CA ALA A 216 7.82 4.51 17.28
C ALA A 216 9.26 4.20 16.85
N TYR A 217 9.42 3.53 15.70
CA TYR A 217 10.74 3.24 15.15
C TYR A 217 11.55 4.52 14.88
N SER A 218 10.92 5.56 14.34
CA SER A 218 11.57 6.86 14.13
C SER A 218 12.08 7.48 15.43
N ARG A 219 11.25 7.49 16.48
CA ARG A 219 11.56 8.09 17.78
C ARG A 219 12.62 7.35 18.56
N TYR A 220 12.63 6.02 18.45
CA TYR A 220 13.47 5.16 19.29
C TYR A 220 14.64 4.53 18.53
N GLN A 221 14.79 4.77 17.23
CA GLN A 221 15.88 4.14 16.42
C GLN A 221 17.29 4.44 16.93
N ALA A 222 17.51 5.58 17.60
CA ALA A 222 18.80 5.90 18.21
C ALA A 222 19.13 4.98 19.41
N LYS A 223 18.12 4.39 20.04
CA LYS A 223 18.27 3.45 21.17
C LYS A 223 18.27 1.99 20.71
N VAL A 224 17.62 1.72 19.56
CA VAL A 224 17.52 0.37 19.00
C VAL A 224 18.36 0.32 17.74
N HIS A 225 19.62 -0.10 17.90
CA HIS A 225 20.52 -0.31 16.78
C HIS A 225 20.10 -1.58 16.02
N VAL A 226 19.38 -1.38 14.90
CA VAL A 226 19.02 -2.48 14.00
C VAL A 226 20.12 -2.66 12.97
N GLU A 227 21.07 -3.54 13.30
CA GLU A 227 22.20 -3.88 12.45
C GLU A 227 22.08 -5.32 11.94
N ARG A 228 22.82 -5.62 10.87
CA ARG A 228 22.89 -6.97 10.35
C ARG A 228 23.48 -7.92 11.40
N GLY A 229 22.87 -9.07 11.57
CA GLY A 229 23.34 -10.08 12.51
C GLY A 229 22.36 -11.25 12.60
N CYS A 230 22.82 -12.38 13.16
CA CYS A 230 22.00 -13.59 13.25
C CYS A 230 20.64 -13.37 13.92
N TRP A 231 20.57 -12.48 14.92
CA TRP A 231 19.32 -12.17 15.61
C TRP A 231 18.30 -11.49 14.69
N LEU A 232 18.75 -10.54 13.83
CA LEU A 232 17.86 -9.85 12.90
C LEU A 232 17.37 -10.81 11.80
N MET A 233 18.24 -11.70 11.35
CA MET A 233 17.86 -12.76 10.40
C MET A 233 16.84 -13.69 11.03
N GLY A 234 17.09 -14.16 12.25
CA GLY A 234 16.13 -14.98 13.01
C GLY A 234 14.78 -14.29 13.21
N LEU A 235 14.79 -13.00 13.56
CA LEU A 235 13.57 -12.20 13.70
C LEU A 235 12.83 -12.05 12.36
N SER A 236 13.55 -11.88 11.26
CA SER A 236 12.94 -11.80 9.91
C SER A 236 12.32 -13.14 9.49
N CYS A 237 13.01 -14.26 9.74
CA CYS A 237 12.48 -15.60 9.47
C CYS A 237 11.24 -15.88 10.34
N LEU A 238 11.30 -15.55 11.63
CA LEU A 238 10.15 -15.69 12.53
C LEU A 238 8.97 -14.84 12.04
N SER A 239 9.22 -13.59 11.64
CA SER A 239 8.17 -12.71 11.13
C SER A 239 7.55 -13.25 9.85
N LEU A 240 8.33 -13.85 8.94
CA LEU A 240 7.79 -14.50 7.75
C LEU A 240 6.88 -15.69 8.13
N ILE A 241 7.33 -16.53 9.06
CA ILE A 241 6.51 -17.66 9.56
C ILE A 241 5.20 -17.14 10.17
N LEU A 242 5.27 -16.06 10.97
CA LEU A 242 4.08 -15.47 11.58
C LEU A 242 3.13 -14.87 10.53
N VAL A 243 3.63 -14.22 9.48
CA VAL A 243 2.80 -13.75 8.35
C VAL A 243 2.04 -14.92 7.72
N LEU A 244 2.71 -16.05 7.50
CA LEU A 244 2.07 -17.25 6.96
C LEU A 244 1.06 -17.85 7.96
N LEU A 245 1.37 -17.93 9.24
CA LEU A 245 0.45 -18.48 10.25
C LEU A 245 -0.78 -17.57 10.48
N CYS A 246 -0.66 -16.28 10.29
CA CYS A 246 -1.77 -15.32 10.43
C CYS A 246 -2.93 -15.61 9.45
N GLY A 247 -2.67 -16.21 8.32
CA GLY A 247 -3.72 -16.57 7.35
C GLY A 247 -4.69 -17.66 7.82
N PHE A 248 -4.37 -18.41 8.88
CA PHE A 248 -5.23 -19.46 9.42
C PHE A 248 -6.27 -18.99 10.43
N ASN A 249 -6.18 -17.75 10.96
CA ASN A 249 -7.06 -17.27 12.00
C ASN A 249 -7.38 -15.79 11.82
N TYR A 250 -8.65 -15.42 11.93
CA TYR A 250 -9.12 -14.05 11.77
C TYR A 250 -8.40 -13.04 12.70
N TYR A 251 -8.27 -13.37 13.98
CA TYR A 251 -7.65 -12.46 14.95
C TYR A 251 -6.15 -12.29 14.69
N ALA A 252 -5.49 -13.37 14.30
CA ALA A 252 -4.09 -13.33 13.88
C ALA A 252 -3.91 -12.53 12.59
N TRP A 253 -4.83 -12.67 11.63
CA TRP A 253 -4.82 -11.91 10.37
C TRP A 253 -4.83 -10.40 10.60
N LEU A 254 -5.53 -9.90 11.61
CA LEU A 254 -5.50 -8.48 11.99
C LEU A 254 -4.09 -7.99 12.36
N LEU A 255 -3.22 -8.89 12.82
CA LEU A 255 -1.84 -8.59 13.23
C LEU A 255 -0.83 -8.75 12.08
N THR A 256 -1.21 -9.31 10.94
CA THR A 256 -0.32 -9.48 9.78
C THR A 256 0.47 -8.22 9.41
N PRO A 257 -0.14 -6.99 9.39
CA PRO A 257 0.61 -5.78 9.08
C PRO A 257 1.81 -5.51 9.99
N LEU A 258 1.76 -5.94 11.25
CA LEU A 258 2.87 -5.77 12.22
C LEU A 258 4.06 -6.63 11.81
N PHE A 259 3.82 -7.92 11.53
CA PHE A 259 4.86 -8.87 11.14
C PHE A 259 5.47 -8.54 9.78
N VAL A 260 4.64 -8.05 8.84
CA VAL A 260 5.11 -7.58 7.52
C VAL A 260 6.09 -6.41 7.67
N VAL A 261 5.81 -5.45 8.54
CA VAL A 261 6.72 -4.32 8.79
C VAL A 261 8.03 -4.78 9.40
N ILE A 262 8.00 -5.68 10.39
CA ILE A 262 9.22 -6.24 11.01
C ILE A 262 10.06 -6.99 9.97
N LEU A 263 9.42 -7.82 9.15
CA LEU A 263 10.04 -8.54 8.04
C LEU A 263 10.70 -7.57 7.05
N ALA A 264 9.98 -6.53 6.62
CA ALA A 264 10.48 -5.55 5.67
C ALA A 264 11.69 -4.78 6.19
N VAL A 265 11.64 -4.31 7.45
CA VAL A 265 12.77 -3.63 8.11
C VAL A 265 13.97 -4.57 8.26
N GLY A 266 13.74 -5.85 8.52
CA GLY A 266 14.78 -6.86 8.57
C GLY A 266 15.42 -7.08 7.21
N ILE A 267 14.62 -7.42 6.20
CA ILE A 267 15.12 -7.77 4.84
C ILE A 267 15.92 -6.63 4.23
N VAL A 268 15.48 -5.37 4.33
CA VAL A 268 16.16 -4.24 3.68
C VAL A 268 17.61 -4.09 4.12
N LYS A 269 17.95 -4.52 5.33
CA LYS A 269 19.31 -4.49 5.86
C LYS A 269 20.25 -5.46 5.14
N TYR A 270 19.74 -6.54 4.54
CA TYR A 270 20.54 -7.53 3.83
C TYR A 270 20.65 -7.24 2.32
N ILE A 271 19.86 -6.31 1.78
CA ILE A 271 19.97 -5.94 0.36
C ILE A 271 21.28 -5.20 0.12
N PRO A 272 22.11 -5.62 -0.85
CA PRO A 272 23.36 -4.94 -1.19
C PRO A 272 23.11 -3.48 -1.61
N VAL A 273 24.01 -2.57 -1.22
CA VAL A 273 23.88 -1.12 -1.50
C VAL A 273 23.74 -0.85 -3.00
N LEU A 274 24.48 -1.57 -3.85
CA LEU A 274 24.38 -1.43 -5.31
C LEU A 274 22.96 -1.72 -5.82
N LEU A 275 22.30 -2.76 -5.28
CA LEU A 275 20.93 -3.08 -5.65
C LEU A 275 19.94 -2.03 -5.11
N GLN A 276 20.16 -1.56 -3.88
CA GLN A 276 19.37 -0.46 -3.32
C GLN A 276 19.44 0.81 -4.19
N GLN A 277 20.63 1.15 -4.72
CA GLN A 277 20.81 2.30 -5.62
C GLN A 277 20.03 2.14 -6.92
N ARG A 278 19.96 0.93 -7.49
CA ARG A 278 19.15 0.65 -8.69
C ARG A 278 17.65 0.76 -8.42
N MET A 279 17.21 0.40 -7.22
CA MET A 279 15.82 0.46 -6.79
C MET A 279 15.37 1.89 -6.40
N ASP A 280 16.30 2.81 -6.15
CA ASP A 280 16.05 4.15 -5.62
C ASP A 280 15.16 4.99 -6.56
N TYR A 281 15.34 4.87 -7.88
CA TYR A 281 14.50 5.60 -8.85
C TYR A 281 13.00 5.24 -8.72
N ILE A 282 12.69 3.95 -8.62
CA ILE A 282 11.32 3.45 -8.48
C ILE A 282 10.75 3.89 -7.13
N GLY A 283 11.51 3.69 -6.06
CA GLY A 283 11.07 4.02 -4.70
C GLY A 283 10.75 5.50 -4.51
N ARG A 284 11.56 6.40 -5.07
CA ARG A 284 11.29 7.85 -5.03
C ARG A 284 10.06 8.27 -5.82
N ASN A 285 9.74 7.55 -6.88
CA ASN A 285 8.64 7.83 -7.77
C ASN A 285 7.40 6.94 -7.51
N SER A 286 7.36 6.20 -6.39
CA SER A 286 6.33 5.21 -6.09
C SER A 286 4.89 5.73 -6.17
N LEU A 287 4.65 7.02 -5.88
CA LEU A 287 3.33 7.64 -6.03
C LEU A 287 2.85 7.64 -7.49
N TYR A 288 3.74 7.88 -8.45
CA TYR A 288 3.35 7.88 -9.88
C TYR A 288 3.07 6.46 -10.37
N PHE A 289 3.83 5.48 -9.89
CA PHE A 289 3.52 4.07 -10.12
C PHE A 289 2.15 3.69 -9.55
N LEU A 290 1.81 4.18 -8.34
CA LEU A 290 0.49 3.96 -7.73
C LEU A 290 -0.65 4.56 -8.58
N ILE A 291 -0.42 5.69 -9.23
CA ILE A 291 -1.42 6.35 -10.08
C ILE A 291 -1.57 5.65 -11.43
N VAL A 292 -0.46 5.24 -12.04
CA VAL A 292 -0.43 4.73 -13.42
C VAL A 292 -0.83 3.25 -13.52
N HIS A 293 -0.46 2.44 -12.52
CA HIS A 293 -0.60 0.99 -12.63
C HIS A 293 -2.05 0.47 -12.84
N PRO A 294 -3.11 1.08 -12.27
CA PRO A 294 -4.46 0.60 -12.58
C PRO A 294 -4.86 0.91 -14.02
N ILE A 295 -4.37 2.04 -14.57
CA ILE A 295 -4.65 2.47 -15.93
C ILE A 295 -4.01 1.49 -16.93
N THR A 296 -2.73 1.16 -16.73
CA THR A 296 -2.02 0.20 -17.59
C THR A 296 -2.55 -1.22 -17.46
N ARG A 297 -3.11 -1.58 -16.30
CA ARG A 297 -3.82 -2.85 -16.12
C ARG A 297 -5.00 -2.94 -17.07
N GLU A 298 -5.87 -1.93 -17.14
CA GLU A 298 -7.05 -1.94 -18.03
C GLU A 298 -6.66 -2.04 -19.51
N LEU A 299 -5.50 -1.48 -19.88
CA LEU A 299 -4.99 -1.60 -21.25
C LEU A 299 -4.46 -2.99 -21.59
N ILE A 300 -3.90 -3.72 -20.62
CA ILE A 300 -3.26 -5.02 -20.84
C ILE A 300 -4.22 -6.20 -20.62
N MET A 301 -5.16 -6.10 -19.67
CA MET A 301 -6.07 -7.20 -19.35
C MET A 301 -6.85 -7.75 -20.56
N PRO A 302 -7.34 -6.96 -21.51
CA PRO A 302 -8.08 -7.49 -22.66
C PRO A 302 -7.26 -8.42 -23.57
N ILE A 303 -5.94 -8.27 -23.61
CA ILE A 303 -5.06 -9.10 -24.45
C ILE A 303 -4.48 -10.32 -23.70
N VAL A 304 -4.62 -10.41 -22.40
CA VAL A 304 -4.10 -11.53 -21.56
C VAL A 304 -4.60 -12.90 -22.03
N PRO A 305 -5.87 -13.10 -22.40
CA PRO A 305 -6.34 -14.41 -22.89
C PRO A 305 -5.56 -14.92 -24.10
N ILE A 306 -4.98 -14.02 -24.90
CA ILE A 306 -4.21 -14.33 -26.11
C ILE A 306 -2.74 -14.66 -25.76
N ILE A 307 -2.13 -13.91 -24.83
CA ILE A 307 -0.67 -13.93 -24.60
C ILE A 307 -0.23 -14.73 -23.37
N ARG A 308 -1.16 -15.30 -22.61
CA ARG A 308 -0.94 -15.97 -21.30
C ARG A 308 -0.57 -15.01 -20.16
N GLY A 309 -0.91 -15.41 -18.93
CA GLY A 309 -0.76 -14.58 -17.73
C GLY A 309 0.66 -14.08 -17.44
N HIS A 310 1.69 -14.93 -17.58
CA HIS A 310 3.09 -14.52 -17.34
C HIS A 310 3.60 -13.49 -18.31
N ILE A 311 3.28 -13.65 -19.60
CA ILE A 311 3.65 -12.66 -20.64
C ILE A 311 2.89 -11.36 -20.38
N GLY A 312 1.59 -11.44 -20.05
CA GLY A 312 0.78 -10.30 -19.68
C GLY A 312 1.36 -9.55 -18.47
N MET A 313 1.83 -10.26 -17.45
CA MET A 313 2.48 -9.67 -16.27
C MET A 313 3.76 -8.89 -16.65
N ILE A 314 4.60 -9.44 -17.50
CA ILE A 314 5.83 -8.77 -17.96
C ILE A 314 5.47 -7.53 -18.81
N LEU A 315 4.54 -7.66 -19.74
CA LEU A 315 4.08 -6.56 -20.57
C LEU A 315 3.44 -5.44 -19.74
N TYR A 316 2.63 -5.79 -18.75
CA TYR A 316 2.04 -4.85 -17.82
C TYR A 316 3.09 -4.06 -17.03
N LEU A 317 4.09 -4.74 -16.48
CA LEU A 317 5.20 -4.07 -15.79
C LEU A 317 5.92 -3.12 -16.75
N PHE A 318 6.34 -3.62 -17.92
CA PHE A 318 7.04 -2.81 -18.91
C PHE A 318 6.24 -1.57 -19.31
N THR A 319 4.96 -1.74 -19.64
CA THR A 319 4.06 -0.62 -20.02
C THR A 319 3.92 0.37 -18.88
N THR A 320 3.76 -0.10 -17.63
CA THR A 320 3.65 0.78 -16.46
C THR A 320 4.94 1.58 -16.26
N PHE A 321 6.10 0.93 -16.32
CA PHE A 321 7.40 1.61 -16.21
C PHE A 321 7.60 2.64 -17.33
N PHE A 322 7.27 2.29 -18.55
CA PHE A 322 7.37 3.19 -19.70
C PHE A 322 6.48 4.43 -19.55
N VAL A 323 5.21 4.24 -19.20
CA VAL A 323 4.26 5.35 -19.00
C VAL A 323 4.70 6.28 -17.87
N VAL A 324 5.14 5.71 -16.72
CA VAL A 324 5.67 6.52 -15.62
C VAL A 324 6.93 7.29 -16.05
N TYR A 325 7.83 6.66 -16.78
CA TYR A 325 9.03 7.33 -17.27
C TYR A 325 8.69 8.52 -18.18
N VAL A 326 7.81 8.31 -19.18
CA VAL A 326 7.34 9.39 -20.08
C VAL A 326 6.67 10.51 -19.29
N PHE A 327 5.80 10.16 -18.32
CA PHE A 327 5.14 11.15 -17.45
C PHE A 327 6.16 12.01 -16.68
N LEU A 328 7.19 11.38 -16.13
CA LEU A 328 8.24 12.10 -15.37
C LEU A 328 9.11 12.98 -16.26
N LEU A 329 9.39 12.58 -17.50
CA LEU A 329 10.07 13.45 -18.48
C LEU A 329 9.26 14.71 -18.78
N VAL A 330 7.96 14.55 -19.04
CA VAL A 330 7.05 15.68 -19.29
C VAL A 330 6.97 16.58 -18.07
N LYS A 331 6.76 16.01 -16.87
CA LYS A 331 6.71 16.76 -15.62
C LYS A 331 7.98 17.61 -15.40
N ASN A 332 9.17 17.01 -15.56
CA ASN A 332 10.44 17.72 -15.32
C ASN A 332 10.73 18.83 -16.35
N LYS A 333 10.07 18.78 -17.52
CA LYS A 333 10.20 19.82 -18.55
C LYS A 333 9.28 21.01 -18.31
N PHE A 334 8.11 20.80 -17.69
CA PHE A 334 7.05 21.81 -17.59
C PHE A 334 6.72 22.26 -16.15
N TRP A 335 7.31 21.64 -15.14
CA TRP A 335 7.06 21.90 -13.71
C TRP A 335 8.38 21.95 -12.93
#